data_4e43af1457aa3d63b2f2a8f76f29e846
#
_entry.id   4e43af1457aa3d63b2f2a8f76f29e846
#
_cell.length_a   1.000
_cell.length_b   1.000
_cell.length_c   1.000
_cell.angle_alpha   90.00
_cell.angle_beta   90.00
_cell.angle_gamma   90.00
#
_symmetry.space_group_name_H-M   'P 1'
#
loop_
_entity.id
_entity.type
_entity.pdbx_description
1 polymer ?
#
loop_
_entity_poly.entity_id
_entity_poly.type
_entity_poly.pdbx_seq_one_letter_code
_entity_poly.pdbx_strand_id
1 'polypeptide(L)'
;MSKLIQEWLNDQIGVKRKKSMPVLSFPSTSLMGISVTELIGRSELQAKGMKMIADRLDTSASVSMMDLSVEAEAFGSTVRFFDDEVPTVIGALVKSQEDADALKVPEVGAFRTGCYIDGISKACGLITDRPVFAGIIGPFSLAGRLVDVTTAMMMCIE
;
A
#
# COMPACT_ATOMS: atom_id res chain seq x y z
N MET A 1 2.97 -15.35 -14.26
CA MET A 1 2.11 -14.16 -14.50
C MET A 1 0.80 -14.67 -15.07
N SER A 2 -0.37 -14.19 -14.59
CA SER A 2 -1.65 -14.67 -15.12
C SER A 2 -1.84 -14.24 -16.57
N LYS A 3 -2.60 -15.04 -17.36
CA LYS A 3 -2.91 -14.74 -18.76
C LYS A 3 -3.52 -13.34 -18.91
N LEU A 4 -4.41 -12.93 -18.00
CA LEU A 4 -5.03 -11.62 -17.99
C LEU A 4 -4.04 -10.46 -17.87
N ILE A 5 -3.00 -10.59 -17.03
CA ILE A 5 -1.96 -9.56 -16.89
C ILE A 5 -1.12 -9.45 -18.14
N GLN A 6 -0.80 -10.58 -18.80
CA GLN A 6 -0.04 -10.56 -20.05
C GLN A 6 -0.83 -9.91 -21.18
N GLU A 7 -2.11 -10.19 -21.29
CA GLU A 7 -3.00 -9.57 -22.27
C GLU A 7 -3.08 -8.05 -22.04
N TRP A 8 -3.32 -7.62 -20.80
CA TRP A 8 -3.33 -6.21 -20.44
C TRP A 8 -2.00 -5.50 -20.76
N LEU A 9 -0.85 -6.11 -20.47
CA LEU A 9 0.46 -5.55 -20.81
C LEU A 9 0.62 -5.36 -22.31
N ASN A 10 0.26 -6.37 -23.11
CA ASN A 10 0.33 -6.32 -24.57
C ASN A 10 -0.56 -5.18 -25.11
N ASP A 11 -1.76 -5.03 -24.57
CA ASP A 11 -2.66 -3.92 -24.91
C ASP A 11 -2.03 -2.57 -24.57
N GLN A 12 -1.44 -2.43 -23.36
CA GLN A 12 -0.76 -1.19 -22.97
C GLN A 12 0.45 -0.88 -23.87
N ILE A 13 1.17 -1.89 -24.35
CA ILE A 13 2.28 -1.69 -25.30
C ILE A 13 1.76 -1.24 -26.67
N GLY A 14 0.66 -1.82 -27.14
CA GLY A 14 0.10 -1.58 -28.48
C GLY A 14 -0.59 -0.23 -28.66
N VAL A 15 -1.15 0.39 -27.60
CA VAL A 15 -1.89 1.63 -27.75
C VAL A 15 -0.97 2.83 -28.00
N LYS A 16 -1.36 3.70 -28.95
CA LYS A 16 -0.60 4.94 -29.28
C LYS A 16 -0.63 5.96 -28.14
N ARG A 17 -1.80 6.16 -27.52
CA ARG A 17 -1.99 7.10 -26.40
C ARG A 17 -1.96 6.33 -25.09
N LYS A 18 -0.86 6.44 -24.35
CA LYS A 18 -0.71 5.80 -23.05
C LYS A 18 -1.62 6.45 -22.00
N LYS A 19 -2.20 5.63 -21.14
CA LYS A 19 -2.91 6.09 -19.94
C LYS A 19 -1.97 6.04 -18.75
N SER A 20 -2.16 6.93 -17.80
CA SER A 20 -1.43 6.92 -16.53
C SER A 20 -1.91 5.79 -15.61
N MET A 21 -1.07 5.42 -14.66
CA MET A 21 -1.40 4.50 -13.55
C MET A 21 -0.92 5.13 -12.24
N PRO A 22 -1.61 6.18 -11.76
CA PRO A 22 -1.19 6.89 -10.56
C PRO A 22 -1.58 6.15 -9.29
N VAL A 23 -0.79 6.35 -8.22
CA VAL A 23 -1.15 5.95 -6.86
C VAL A 23 -1.88 7.12 -6.21
N LEU A 24 -3.21 7.07 -6.17
CA LEU A 24 -4.06 8.20 -5.77
C LEU A 24 -5.08 7.87 -4.67
N SER A 25 -4.90 6.78 -3.93
CA SER A 25 -5.95 6.32 -3.01
C SER A 25 -6.21 7.29 -1.86
N PHE A 26 -5.18 7.93 -1.27
CA PHE A 26 -5.38 8.90 -0.18
C PHE A 26 -6.19 10.14 -0.58
N PRO A 27 -6.06 10.75 -1.77
CA PRO A 27 -6.93 11.84 -2.19
C PRO A 27 -8.44 11.52 -2.18
N SER A 28 -8.82 10.24 -2.08
CA SER A 28 -10.22 9.85 -1.93
C SER A 28 -10.85 10.33 -0.61
N THR A 29 -10.06 10.61 0.42
CA THR A 29 -10.56 11.18 1.70
C THR A 29 -11.31 12.48 1.46
N SER A 30 -10.72 13.40 0.68
CA SER A 30 -11.35 14.67 0.33
C SER A 30 -12.64 14.47 -0.47
N LEU A 31 -12.70 13.45 -1.33
CA LEU A 31 -13.90 13.13 -2.12
C LEU A 31 -15.03 12.55 -1.27
N MET A 32 -14.69 11.85 -0.20
CA MET A 32 -15.64 11.19 0.70
C MET A 32 -15.99 12.04 1.94
N GLY A 33 -15.21 13.10 2.21
CA GLY A 33 -15.35 13.91 3.42
C GLY A 33 -15.03 13.13 4.70
N ILE A 34 -14.01 12.26 4.65
CA ILE A 34 -13.58 11.42 5.78
C ILE A 34 -12.10 11.69 6.12
N SER A 35 -11.68 11.29 7.32
CA SER A 35 -10.28 11.38 7.73
C SER A 35 -9.43 10.24 7.12
N VAL A 36 -8.10 10.41 7.16
CA VAL A 36 -7.15 9.35 6.81
C VAL A 36 -7.30 8.18 7.77
N THR A 37 -7.46 8.45 9.06
CA THR A 37 -7.66 7.40 10.08
C THR A 37 -8.89 6.54 9.77
N GLU A 38 -10.00 7.14 9.36
CA GLU A 38 -11.19 6.38 8.95
C GLU A 38 -10.94 5.54 7.70
N LEU A 39 -10.25 6.11 6.70
CA LEU A 39 -9.95 5.42 5.45
C LEU A 39 -9.06 4.17 5.67
N ILE A 40 -7.98 4.31 6.45
CA ILE A 40 -7.01 3.22 6.65
C ILE A 40 -7.52 2.12 7.59
N GLY A 41 -8.51 2.44 8.43
CA GLY A 41 -9.10 1.51 9.41
C GLY A 41 -10.27 0.68 8.87
N ARG A 42 -10.78 0.96 7.66
CA ARG A 42 -12.00 0.33 7.14
C ARG A 42 -11.88 -0.06 5.67
N SER A 43 -11.88 -1.35 5.43
CA SER A 43 -11.75 -1.94 4.09
C SER A 43 -12.84 -1.49 3.10
N GLU A 44 -14.07 -1.26 3.57
CA GLU A 44 -15.17 -0.75 2.76
C GLU A 44 -14.88 0.66 2.24
N LEU A 45 -14.31 1.52 3.10
CA LEU A 45 -13.94 2.88 2.72
C LEU A 45 -12.77 2.89 1.75
N GLN A 46 -11.78 2.02 1.95
CA GLN A 46 -10.68 1.82 1.00
C GLN A 46 -11.20 1.45 -0.38
N ALA A 47 -12.03 0.41 -0.46
CA ALA A 47 -12.61 -0.04 -1.73
C ALA A 47 -13.47 1.04 -2.39
N LYS A 48 -14.31 1.74 -1.61
CA LYS A 48 -15.12 2.85 -2.10
C LYS A 48 -14.27 4.01 -2.62
N GLY A 49 -13.21 4.36 -1.88
CA GLY A 49 -12.27 5.41 -2.30
C GLY A 49 -11.58 5.06 -3.62
N MET A 50 -11.09 3.84 -3.77
CA MET A 50 -10.51 3.35 -5.02
C MET A 50 -11.52 3.41 -6.17
N LYS A 51 -12.77 3.00 -5.94
CA LYS A 51 -13.84 3.08 -6.95
C LYS A 51 -14.13 4.53 -7.36
N MET A 52 -14.24 5.46 -6.41
CA MET A 52 -14.49 6.88 -6.71
C MET A 52 -13.37 7.51 -7.53
N ILE A 53 -12.12 7.14 -7.29
CA ILE A 53 -10.98 7.56 -8.12
C ILE A 53 -11.07 6.94 -9.51
N ALA A 54 -11.37 5.63 -9.60
CA ALA A 54 -11.52 4.94 -10.88
C ALA A 54 -12.62 5.55 -11.75
N ASP A 55 -13.74 5.95 -11.17
CA ASP A 55 -14.86 6.57 -11.88
C ASP A 55 -14.55 7.98 -12.40
N ARG A 56 -13.63 8.69 -11.73
CA ARG A 56 -13.26 10.06 -12.11
C ARG A 56 -12.12 10.15 -13.12
N LEU A 57 -11.25 9.14 -13.13
CA LEU A 57 -10.01 9.19 -13.90
C LEU A 57 -9.93 8.04 -14.90
N ASP A 58 -9.67 8.38 -16.15
CA ASP A 58 -9.40 7.40 -17.20
C ASP A 58 -7.96 6.87 -17.11
N THR A 59 -7.72 5.97 -16.13
CA THR A 59 -6.42 5.35 -15.89
C THR A 59 -6.33 3.96 -16.50
N SER A 60 -5.11 3.49 -16.77
CA SER A 60 -4.88 2.13 -17.31
C SER A 60 -5.17 1.02 -16.31
N ALA A 61 -5.08 1.32 -15.02
CA ALA A 61 -5.36 0.42 -13.91
C ALA A 61 -5.69 1.23 -12.66
N SER A 62 -6.29 0.59 -11.67
CA SER A 62 -6.41 1.11 -10.29
C SER A 62 -5.33 0.50 -9.43
N VAL A 63 -4.74 1.31 -8.55
CA VAL A 63 -3.70 0.88 -7.60
C VAL A 63 -4.24 1.05 -6.19
N SER A 64 -4.00 0.08 -5.31
CA SER A 64 -4.40 0.15 -3.91
C SER A 64 -3.67 1.27 -3.16
N MET A 65 -4.06 1.47 -1.92
CA MET A 65 -3.39 2.43 -1.04
C MET A 65 -1.93 2.07 -0.84
N MET A 66 -1.07 3.08 -0.85
CA MET A 66 0.35 2.96 -0.54
C MET A 66 0.62 3.57 0.83
N ASP A 67 0.46 2.76 1.87
CA ASP A 67 0.80 3.10 3.25
C ASP A 67 2.01 2.26 3.68
N LEU A 68 3.17 2.87 3.73
CA LEU A 68 4.45 2.21 4.03
C LEU A 68 4.60 1.83 5.52
N SER A 69 3.60 2.07 6.35
CA SER A 69 3.60 1.72 7.77
C SER A 69 2.90 0.38 8.07
N VAL A 70 2.10 -0.13 7.15
CA VAL A 70 1.21 -1.28 7.38
C VAL A 70 2.00 -2.55 7.70
N GLU A 71 2.98 -2.88 6.89
CA GLU A 71 3.80 -4.06 7.09
C GLU A 71 4.75 -3.87 8.28
N ALA A 72 5.32 -2.68 8.47
CA ALA A 72 6.16 -2.38 9.62
C ALA A 72 5.38 -2.51 10.95
N GLU A 73 4.12 -2.07 10.99
CA GLU A 73 3.23 -2.27 12.13
C GLU A 73 3.00 -3.77 12.41
N ALA A 74 2.82 -4.58 11.37
CA ALA A 74 2.66 -6.02 11.51
C ALA A 74 3.91 -6.70 12.11
N PHE A 75 5.11 -6.18 11.85
CA PHE A 75 6.35 -6.60 12.53
C PHE A 75 6.47 -6.09 13.97
N GLY A 76 5.62 -5.15 14.41
CA GLY A 76 5.63 -4.61 15.77
C GLY A 76 6.16 -3.17 15.88
N SER A 77 6.42 -2.48 14.76
CA SER A 77 6.81 -1.07 14.80
C SER A 77 5.69 -0.20 15.36
N THR A 78 6.06 0.83 16.14
CA THR A 78 5.12 1.85 16.60
C THR A 78 4.74 2.76 15.45
N VAL A 79 3.44 2.95 15.23
CA VAL A 79 2.91 3.83 14.19
C VAL A 79 2.14 4.99 14.80
N ARG A 80 2.38 6.20 14.33
CA ARG A 80 1.58 7.37 14.65
C ARG A 80 0.56 7.60 13.55
N PHE A 81 -0.68 7.79 13.95
CA PHE A 81 -1.83 8.07 13.09
C PHE A 81 -2.20 9.54 13.13
N PHE A 82 -2.69 10.05 11.99
CA PHE A 82 -3.16 11.42 11.84
C PHE A 82 -4.47 11.40 11.04
N ASP A 83 -5.30 12.42 11.23
CA ASP A 83 -6.56 12.53 10.51
C ASP A 83 -6.41 13.10 9.09
N ASP A 84 -5.32 13.82 8.83
CA ASP A 84 -5.04 14.56 7.59
C ASP A 84 -3.70 14.17 6.92
N GLU A 85 -2.89 13.32 7.56
CA GLU A 85 -1.62 12.85 7.03
C GLU A 85 -1.52 11.32 6.98
N VAL A 86 -0.64 10.81 6.12
CA VAL A 86 -0.34 9.38 6.04
C VAL A 86 0.36 8.91 7.32
N PRO A 87 0.02 7.73 7.86
CA PRO A 87 0.64 7.20 9.07
C PRO A 87 2.16 7.09 8.97
N THR A 88 2.85 7.34 10.07
CA THR A 88 4.31 7.35 10.13
C THR A 88 4.83 6.40 11.21
N VAL A 89 5.82 5.57 10.85
CA VAL A 89 6.56 4.74 11.81
C VAL A 89 7.42 5.63 12.70
N ILE A 90 7.40 5.38 14.01
CA ILE A 90 8.16 6.13 15.02
C ILE A 90 9.24 5.25 15.64
N GLY A 91 10.46 5.77 15.62
CA GLY A 91 11.62 5.08 16.17
C GLY A 91 12.04 3.88 15.32
N ALA A 92 13.03 3.15 15.79
CA ALA A 92 13.52 1.92 15.20
C ALA A 92 13.07 0.72 16.04
N LEU A 93 12.51 -0.31 15.40
CA LEU A 93 12.18 -1.59 16.01
C LEU A 93 13.46 -2.43 16.19
N VAL A 94 14.32 -2.43 15.17
CA VAL A 94 15.56 -3.18 15.11
C VAL A 94 16.72 -2.23 15.36
N LYS A 95 17.51 -2.48 16.40
CA LYS A 95 18.66 -1.66 16.82
C LYS A 95 19.97 -2.42 16.88
N SER A 96 19.90 -3.76 16.81
CA SER A 96 21.05 -4.66 16.87
C SER A 96 20.86 -5.85 15.94
N GLN A 97 21.90 -6.65 15.74
CA GLN A 97 21.82 -7.91 15.01
C GLN A 97 20.89 -8.90 15.72
N GLU A 98 20.93 -8.94 17.04
CA GLU A 98 20.09 -9.81 17.86
C GLU A 98 18.61 -9.47 17.69
N ASP A 99 18.26 -8.16 17.58
CA ASP A 99 16.89 -7.75 17.29
C ASP A 99 16.45 -8.23 15.91
N ALA A 100 17.35 -8.13 14.91
CA ALA A 100 17.06 -8.59 13.54
C ALA A 100 16.84 -10.11 13.50
N ASP A 101 17.69 -10.88 14.19
CA ASP A 101 17.58 -12.34 14.25
C ASP A 101 16.33 -12.81 15.03
N ALA A 102 15.84 -11.98 15.95
CA ALA A 102 14.62 -12.25 16.70
C ALA A 102 13.33 -11.91 15.96
N LEU A 103 13.40 -11.22 14.82
CA LEU A 103 12.22 -10.86 14.04
C LEU A 103 11.44 -12.10 13.59
N LYS A 104 10.14 -12.06 13.81
CA LYS A 104 9.23 -13.10 13.30
C LYS A 104 8.41 -12.53 12.15
N VAL A 105 8.33 -13.31 11.08
CA VAL A 105 7.44 -12.97 9.96
C VAL A 105 6.00 -12.96 10.45
N PRO A 106 5.27 -11.85 10.32
CA PRO A 106 3.89 -11.77 10.75
C PRO A 106 2.97 -12.74 9.98
N GLU A 107 1.94 -13.20 10.64
CA GLU A 107 0.89 -13.96 9.97
C GLU A 107 0.16 -13.08 8.94
N VAL A 108 -0.33 -13.71 7.85
CA VAL A 108 -1.12 -13.02 6.82
C VAL A 108 -2.39 -12.45 7.44
N GLY A 109 -2.61 -11.16 7.26
CA GLY A 109 -3.75 -10.46 7.85
C GLY A 109 -3.51 -9.91 9.25
N ALA A 110 -2.28 -10.02 9.79
CA ALA A 110 -1.93 -9.43 11.08
C ALA A 110 -2.10 -7.90 11.04
N PHE A 111 -2.62 -7.34 12.14
CA PHE A 111 -2.87 -5.91 12.30
C PHE A 111 -3.67 -5.32 11.12
N ARG A 112 -3.27 -4.14 10.61
CA ARG A 112 -3.96 -3.50 9.48
C ARG A 112 -3.77 -4.21 8.14
N THR A 113 -2.80 -5.14 7.99
CA THR A 113 -2.62 -5.87 6.72
C THR A 113 -3.89 -6.60 6.29
N GLY A 114 -4.67 -7.15 7.23
CA GLY A 114 -5.95 -7.79 6.96
C GLY A 114 -6.98 -6.83 6.37
N CYS A 115 -7.06 -5.60 6.90
CA CYS A 115 -7.94 -4.56 6.39
C CYS A 115 -7.60 -4.18 4.94
N TYR A 116 -6.31 -4.11 4.61
CA TYR A 116 -5.83 -3.78 3.26
C TYR A 116 -6.10 -4.91 2.27
N ILE A 117 -5.87 -6.16 2.65
CA ILE A 117 -6.20 -7.34 1.83
C ILE A 117 -7.70 -7.38 1.52
N ASP A 118 -8.55 -7.19 2.53
CA ASP A 118 -10.00 -7.17 2.37
C ASP A 118 -10.46 -5.97 1.53
N GLY A 119 -9.85 -4.80 1.72
CA GLY A 119 -10.11 -3.60 0.90
C GLY A 119 -9.82 -3.83 -0.58
N ILE A 120 -8.69 -4.46 -0.92
CA ILE A 120 -8.34 -4.81 -2.30
C ILE A 120 -9.33 -5.83 -2.86
N SER A 121 -9.69 -6.86 -2.09
CA SER A 121 -10.67 -7.87 -2.51
C SER A 121 -12.02 -7.24 -2.86
N LYS A 122 -12.51 -6.32 -2.02
CA LYS A 122 -13.74 -5.56 -2.26
C LYS A 122 -13.61 -4.63 -3.47
N ALA A 123 -12.47 -3.95 -3.63
CA ALA A 123 -12.22 -3.09 -4.78
C ALA A 123 -12.25 -3.85 -6.11
N CYS A 124 -11.72 -5.08 -6.16
CA CYS A 124 -11.81 -5.95 -7.33
C CYS A 124 -13.25 -6.27 -7.72
N GLY A 125 -14.16 -6.37 -6.74
CA GLY A 125 -15.61 -6.55 -7.01
C GLY A 125 -16.30 -5.29 -7.52
N LEU A 126 -15.79 -4.10 -7.17
CA LEU A 126 -16.37 -2.80 -7.57
C LEU A 126 -15.80 -2.26 -8.88
N ILE A 127 -14.53 -2.52 -9.18
CA ILE A 127 -13.81 -2.00 -10.35
C ILE A 127 -13.62 -3.15 -11.33
N THR A 128 -14.47 -3.20 -12.34
CA THR A 128 -14.53 -4.32 -13.30
C THR A 128 -14.08 -3.95 -14.71
N ASP A 129 -13.83 -2.66 -14.97
CA ASP A 129 -13.47 -2.10 -16.28
C ASP A 129 -11.95 -2.02 -16.51
N ARG A 130 -11.15 -2.23 -15.48
CA ARG A 130 -9.68 -2.18 -15.51
C ARG A 130 -9.06 -3.06 -14.42
N PRO A 131 -7.79 -3.46 -14.53
CA PRO A 131 -7.10 -4.22 -13.47
C PRO A 131 -6.99 -3.41 -12.18
N VAL A 132 -7.07 -4.13 -11.04
CA VAL A 132 -6.75 -3.61 -9.72
C VAL A 132 -5.41 -4.21 -9.28
N PHE A 133 -4.43 -3.35 -8.98
CA PHE A 133 -3.12 -3.75 -8.48
C PHE A 133 -3.03 -3.53 -6.97
N ALA A 134 -2.60 -4.56 -6.26
CA ALA A 134 -2.23 -4.46 -4.86
C ALA A 134 -0.82 -3.87 -4.74
N GLY A 135 -0.68 -2.79 -3.96
CA GLY A 135 0.61 -2.25 -3.55
C GLY A 135 1.12 -2.97 -2.32
N ILE A 136 2.40 -3.28 -2.28
CA ILE A 136 3.11 -3.78 -1.11
C ILE A 136 4.41 -3.01 -0.95
N ILE A 137 4.92 -2.92 0.28
CA ILE A 137 6.21 -2.30 0.54
C ILE A 137 7.35 -3.16 -0.02
N GLY A 138 8.35 -2.53 -0.64
CA GLY A 138 9.56 -3.24 -1.07
C GLY A 138 10.47 -3.62 0.09
N PRO A 139 11.28 -4.69 -0.01
CA PRO A 139 12.12 -5.16 1.10
C PRO A 139 13.04 -4.10 1.68
N PHE A 140 13.70 -3.30 0.85
CA PHE A 140 14.58 -2.21 1.31
C PHE A 140 13.79 -1.12 2.04
N SER A 141 12.62 -0.75 1.53
CA SER A 141 11.76 0.24 2.18
C SER A 141 11.23 -0.26 3.52
N LEU A 142 10.89 -1.55 3.63
CA LEU A 142 10.50 -2.17 4.88
C LEU A 142 11.67 -2.16 5.88
N ALA A 143 12.87 -2.59 5.48
CA ALA A 143 14.07 -2.53 6.31
C ALA A 143 14.28 -1.10 6.84
N GLY A 144 14.20 -0.08 5.97
CA GLY A 144 14.30 1.32 6.38
C GLY A 144 13.22 1.78 7.36
N ARG A 145 12.06 1.12 7.42
CA ARG A 145 11.02 1.39 8.44
C ARG A 145 11.29 0.66 9.75
N LEU A 146 11.93 -0.51 9.70
CA LEU A 146 12.25 -1.32 10.90
C LEU A 146 13.51 -0.82 11.62
N VAL A 147 14.52 -0.35 10.88
CA VAL A 147 15.82 0.09 11.40
C VAL A 147 15.91 1.62 11.48
N ASP A 148 15.69 2.31 10.49
CA ASP A 148 15.65 3.67 9.95
C ASP A 148 16.42 3.72 8.62
N VAL A 149 16.08 4.70 7.78
CA VAL A 149 16.62 4.75 6.40
C VAL A 149 18.13 5.00 6.38
N THR A 150 18.63 5.88 7.23
CA THR A 150 20.07 6.21 7.27
C THR A 150 20.89 5.01 7.69
N THR A 151 20.48 4.35 8.77
CA THR A 151 21.13 3.13 9.27
C THR A 151 21.06 2.00 8.24
N ALA A 152 19.91 1.79 7.60
CA ALA A 152 19.77 0.79 6.54
C ALA A 152 20.71 1.05 5.35
N MET A 153 20.90 2.32 4.97
CA MET A 153 21.86 2.68 3.92
C MET A 153 23.31 2.43 4.34
N MET A 154 23.67 2.75 5.58
CA MET A 154 25.03 2.49 6.10
C MET A 154 25.35 0.99 6.11
N MET A 155 24.41 0.14 6.55
CA MET A 155 24.55 -1.32 6.54
C MET A 155 24.76 -1.92 5.14
N CYS A 156 24.37 -1.22 4.08
CA CYS A 156 24.62 -1.67 2.70
C CYS A 156 26.05 -1.40 2.21
N ILE A 157 26.84 -0.62 2.95
CA ILE A 157 28.19 -0.20 2.56
C ILE A 157 29.26 -0.99 3.35
N GLU A 158 28.92 -1.50 4.52
CA GLU A 158 29.78 -2.33 5.36
C GLU A 158 29.80 -3.80 4.90
#